data_ddb3676a961ee98a817db0ad35b3735f
#
_entry.id   ddb3676a961ee98a817db0ad35b3735f
#
_cell.length_a   1.000
_cell.length_b   1.000
_cell.length_c   1.000
_cell.angle_alpha   90.00
_cell.angle_beta   90.00
_cell.angle_gamma   90.00
#
_symmetry.space_group_name_H-M   'P 1'
#
loop_
_entity.id
_entity.type
_entity.pdbx_description
1 polymer ?
#
loop_
_entity_poly.entity_id
_entity_poly.type
_entity_poly.pdbx_seq_one_letter_code
_entity_poly.pdbx_strand_id
1 'polypeptide(L)'
;MGIIIFGASGAGSTTLGKEIAERLSYQYLDIDDYLWRWDTEIPLTATRPSEERTKGLMSDIKKYPDFVISGTIFNDRKLFHPLLDLAVFISTPAEVCAERVRIREYARWGKRVLPGGDMYKITRFHGDVNDYIANAQKYETAEVSKFGRKLHEQWITELPCPVIRMDGTKSISENANWVIEQFSNLR
;
A
#
# COMPACT_ATOMS: atom_id res chain seq x y z
N MET A 1 4.95 6.41 17.78
CA MET A 1 5.97 6.09 16.75
C MET A 1 5.29 5.61 15.47
N GLY A 2 5.74 6.10 14.32
CA GLY A 2 5.10 5.85 13.02
C GLY A 2 5.94 4.99 12.08
N ILE A 3 5.40 3.88 11.62
CA ILE A 3 6.00 3.02 10.59
C ILE A 3 5.14 3.11 9.34
N ILE A 4 5.75 3.30 8.17
CA ILE A 4 5.05 3.19 6.89
C ILE A 4 5.63 2.06 6.04
N ILE A 5 4.73 1.26 5.44
CA ILE A 5 5.08 0.10 4.61
C ILE A 5 4.42 0.25 3.25
N PHE A 6 5.22 0.31 2.19
CA PHE A 6 4.71 0.54 0.84
C PHE A 6 5.47 -0.27 -0.21
N GLY A 7 4.89 -0.38 -1.39
CA GLY A 7 5.42 -1.13 -2.53
C GLY A 7 4.40 -1.23 -3.66
N ALA A 8 4.65 -2.10 -4.62
CA ALA A 8 3.70 -2.40 -5.69
C ALA A 8 2.39 -2.99 -5.16
N SER A 9 1.30 -2.85 -5.93
CA SER A 9 0.08 -3.63 -5.67
C SER A 9 0.42 -5.12 -5.72
N GLY A 10 0.08 -5.87 -4.67
CA GLY A 10 0.46 -7.27 -4.52
C GLY A 10 1.83 -7.53 -3.87
N ALA A 11 2.60 -6.50 -3.55
CA ALA A 11 3.90 -6.65 -2.88
C ALA A 11 3.78 -7.23 -1.45
N GLY A 12 2.64 -7.03 -0.78
CA GLY A 12 2.41 -7.57 0.56
C GLY A 12 2.39 -6.53 1.68
N SER A 13 2.37 -5.22 1.36
CA SER A 13 2.39 -4.13 2.35
C SER A 13 1.27 -4.21 3.37
N THR A 14 0.02 -4.48 2.95
CA THR A 14 -1.13 -4.64 3.84
C THR A 14 -0.95 -5.82 4.81
N THR A 15 -0.51 -6.98 4.30
CA THR A 15 -0.34 -8.18 5.14
C THR A 15 0.79 -8.00 6.15
N LEU A 16 1.93 -7.46 5.70
CA LEU A 16 3.06 -7.18 6.58
C LEU A 16 2.73 -6.09 7.60
N GLY A 17 2.01 -5.05 7.18
CA GLY A 17 1.60 -3.95 8.06
C GLY A 17 0.71 -4.42 9.21
N LYS A 18 -0.27 -5.28 8.92
CA LYS A 18 -1.13 -5.88 9.95
C LYS A 18 -0.34 -6.73 10.93
N GLU A 19 0.54 -7.59 10.42
CA GLU A 19 1.39 -8.46 11.25
C GLU A 19 2.30 -7.65 12.19
N ILE A 20 2.95 -6.60 11.67
CA ILE A 20 3.81 -5.74 12.50
C ILE A 20 2.99 -4.96 13.53
N ALA A 21 1.84 -4.41 13.13
CA ALA A 21 0.97 -3.68 14.05
C ALA A 21 0.47 -4.57 15.20
N GLU A 22 0.08 -5.80 14.90
CA GLU A 22 -0.35 -6.79 15.90
C GLU A 22 0.77 -7.10 16.88
N ARG A 23 1.97 -7.43 16.39
CA ARG A 23 3.12 -7.80 17.23
C ARG A 23 3.62 -6.66 18.10
N LEU A 24 3.55 -5.42 17.61
CA LEU A 24 3.96 -4.23 18.37
C LEU A 24 2.83 -3.66 19.23
N SER A 25 1.59 -4.15 19.10
CA SER A 25 0.38 -3.55 19.69
C SER A 25 0.17 -2.09 19.24
N TYR A 26 0.48 -1.81 17.97
CA TYR A 26 0.31 -0.50 17.34
C TYR A 26 -1.01 -0.43 16.60
N GLN A 27 -1.54 0.79 16.38
CA GLN A 27 -2.70 0.99 15.54
C GLN A 27 -2.34 0.73 14.07
N TYR A 28 -3.10 -0.14 13.41
CA TYR A 28 -2.98 -0.35 11.97
C TYR A 28 -3.86 0.64 11.19
N LEU A 29 -3.30 1.28 10.16
CA LEU A 29 -3.97 2.23 9.27
C LEU A 29 -3.70 1.82 7.82
N ASP A 30 -4.77 1.54 7.04
CA ASP A 30 -4.65 1.24 5.61
C ASP A 30 -4.95 2.49 4.79
N ILE A 31 -4.05 2.89 3.89
CA ILE A 31 -4.27 4.04 3.01
C ILE A 31 -5.51 3.86 2.14
N ASP A 32 -5.85 2.62 1.77
CA ASP A 32 -7.04 2.34 0.98
C ASP A 32 -8.34 2.72 1.70
N ASP A 33 -8.39 2.69 3.04
CA ASP A 33 -9.55 3.11 3.82
C ASP A 33 -9.81 4.61 3.73
N TYR A 34 -8.77 5.41 3.54
CA TYR A 34 -8.88 6.86 3.35
C TYR A 34 -9.03 7.24 1.88
N LEU A 35 -8.42 6.47 0.98
CA LEU A 35 -8.39 6.75 -0.45
C LEU A 35 -9.75 6.51 -1.11
N TRP A 36 -10.37 5.38 -0.81
CA TRP A 36 -11.54 4.90 -1.52
C TRP A 36 -12.86 5.31 -0.87
N ARG A 37 -13.87 5.51 -1.70
CA ARG A 37 -15.26 5.52 -1.29
C ARG A 37 -15.77 4.07 -1.27
N TRP A 38 -16.24 3.66 -0.10
CA TRP A 38 -16.80 2.31 0.09
C TRP A 38 -18.32 2.27 -0.10
N ASP A 39 -18.95 3.43 -0.22
CA ASP A 39 -20.39 3.65 -0.40
C ASP A 39 -20.84 3.68 -1.87
N THR A 40 -20.00 3.26 -2.79
CA THR A 40 -20.29 3.14 -4.21
C THR A 40 -20.87 1.76 -4.53
N GLU A 41 -21.70 1.67 -5.60
CA GLU A 41 -22.28 0.40 -6.06
C GLU A 41 -21.23 -0.68 -6.27
N ILE A 42 -20.07 -0.29 -6.80
CA ILE A 42 -18.90 -1.15 -6.93
C ILE A 42 -17.79 -0.53 -6.09
N PRO A 43 -17.37 -1.18 -4.99
CA PRO A 43 -16.30 -0.67 -4.14
C PRO A 43 -14.98 -0.45 -4.89
N LEU A 44 -14.19 0.53 -4.44
CA LEU A 44 -12.88 0.85 -5.00
C LEU A 44 -12.93 1.42 -6.44
N THR A 45 -14.03 2.04 -6.83
CA THR A 45 -14.19 2.69 -8.16
C THR A 45 -14.14 4.21 -8.11
N ALA A 46 -14.34 4.80 -6.93
CA ALA A 46 -14.24 6.25 -6.74
C ALA A 46 -13.35 6.58 -5.55
N THR A 47 -12.59 7.66 -5.68
CA THR A 47 -11.72 8.17 -4.60
C THR A 47 -12.39 9.29 -3.83
N ARG A 48 -12.04 9.45 -2.55
CA ARG A 48 -12.38 10.63 -1.77
C ARG A 48 -11.56 11.84 -2.25
N PRO A 49 -12.05 13.07 -2.07
CA PRO A 49 -11.25 14.27 -2.29
C PRO A 49 -9.93 14.27 -1.50
N SER A 50 -8.88 14.87 -2.04
CA SER A 50 -7.54 14.86 -1.40
C SER A 50 -7.56 15.44 0.02
N GLU A 51 -8.26 16.54 0.23
CA GLU A 51 -8.38 17.17 1.54
C GLU A 51 -9.05 16.26 2.57
N GLU A 52 -10.13 15.56 2.18
CA GLU A 52 -10.82 14.60 3.06
C GLU A 52 -9.92 13.44 3.46
N ARG A 53 -9.14 12.91 2.50
CA ARG A 53 -8.17 11.84 2.76
C ARG A 53 -7.11 12.26 3.75
N THR A 54 -6.48 13.41 3.50
CA THR A 54 -5.42 13.98 4.35
C THR A 54 -5.95 14.26 5.77
N LYS A 55 -7.14 14.89 5.87
CA LYS A 55 -7.77 15.19 7.14
C LYS A 55 -8.15 13.93 7.93
N GLY A 56 -8.69 12.92 7.26
CA GLY A 56 -9.07 11.65 7.88
C GLY A 56 -7.87 10.91 8.46
N LEU A 57 -6.84 10.69 7.63
CA LEU A 57 -5.61 10.01 8.08
C LEU A 57 -4.91 10.78 9.22
N MET A 58 -4.78 12.10 9.10
CA MET A 58 -4.17 12.93 10.14
C MET A 58 -4.97 12.92 11.45
N SER A 59 -6.30 12.87 11.37
CA SER A 59 -7.17 12.75 12.54
C SER A 59 -6.94 11.44 13.30
N ASP A 60 -6.77 10.34 12.57
CA ASP A 60 -6.56 9.03 13.20
C ASP A 60 -5.13 8.89 13.75
N ILE A 61 -4.12 9.35 13.05
CA ILE A 61 -2.74 9.40 13.57
C ILE A 61 -2.67 10.18 14.90
N LYS A 62 -3.40 11.29 15.02
CA LYS A 62 -3.42 12.08 16.27
C LYS A 62 -4.05 11.36 17.46
N LYS A 63 -4.90 10.36 17.23
CA LYS A 63 -5.51 9.55 18.31
C LYS A 63 -4.56 8.48 18.82
N TYR A 64 -3.63 8.04 18.00
CA TYR A 64 -2.77 6.90 18.28
C TYR A 64 -1.31 7.31 18.18
N PRO A 65 -0.58 7.35 19.30
CA PRO A 65 0.83 7.75 19.31
C PRO A 65 1.73 6.76 18.57
N ASP A 66 1.31 5.50 18.49
CA ASP A 66 2.05 4.42 17.83
C ASP A 66 1.18 3.78 16.74
N PHE A 67 1.67 3.79 15.51
CA PHE A 67 0.89 3.33 14.35
C PHE A 67 1.76 2.70 13.25
N VAL A 68 1.13 1.83 12.47
CA VAL A 68 1.66 1.27 11.23
C VAL A 68 0.73 1.64 10.09
N ILE A 69 1.25 2.35 9.09
CA ILE A 69 0.53 2.67 7.86
C ILE A 69 0.93 1.68 6.77
N SER A 70 -0.02 1.13 6.03
CA SER A 70 0.25 0.41 4.79
C SER A 70 -0.29 1.15 3.57
N GLY A 71 0.49 1.13 2.47
CA GLY A 71 0.13 1.77 1.21
C GLY A 71 0.90 3.05 0.92
N THR A 72 0.59 3.69 -0.20
CA THR A 72 1.29 4.87 -0.69
C THR A 72 0.50 6.14 -0.42
N ILE A 73 1.10 7.09 0.31
CA ILE A 73 0.53 8.43 0.47
C ILE A 73 0.85 9.23 -0.79
N PHE A 74 -0.16 9.54 -1.61
CA PHE A 74 0.04 10.22 -2.90
C PHE A 74 0.15 11.74 -2.76
N ASN A 75 -0.80 12.34 -2.05
CA ASN A 75 -0.89 13.80 -1.91
C ASN A 75 -0.49 14.20 -0.50
N ASP A 76 0.01 15.41 -0.36
CA ASP A 76 0.34 16.02 0.93
C ASP A 76 1.32 15.18 1.78
N ARG A 77 2.03 14.22 1.14
CA ARG A 77 2.91 13.27 1.84
C ARG A 77 3.93 13.95 2.76
N LYS A 78 4.37 15.16 2.41
CA LYS A 78 5.28 15.95 3.25
C LYS A 78 4.71 16.32 4.63
N LEU A 79 3.37 16.40 4.76
CA LEU A 79 2.72 16.64 6.05
C LEU A 79 2.90 15.45 7.01
N PHE A 80 3.07 14.25 6.47
CA PHE A 80 3.22 13.03 7.25
C PHE A 80 4.69 12.68 7.55
N HIS A 81 5.65 13.28 6.81
CA HIS A 81 7.07 12.99 6.99
C HIS A 81 7.55 13.13 8.45
N PRO A 82 7.18 14.20 9.19
CA PRO A 82 7.63 14.34 10.59
C PRO A 82 7.04 13.32 11.57
N LEU A 83 6.06 12.54 11.12
CA LEU A 83 5.35 11.56 11.95
C LEU A 83 5.87 10.14 11.74
N LEU A 84 6.83 9.97 10.82
CA LEU A 84 7.37 8.66 10.44
C LEU A 84 8.77 8.47 11.04
N ASP A 85 8.92 7.40 11.81
CA ASP A 85 10.19 6.99 12.41
C ASP A 85 10.90 5.92 11.57
N LEU A 86 10.15 5.17 10.75
CA LEU A 86 10.67 4.13 9.87
C LEU A 86 9.81 4.01 8.61
N ALA A 87 10.46 3.82 7.47
CA ALA A 87 9.83 3.46 6.22
C ALA A 87 10.32 2.09 5.74
N VAL A 88 9.40 1.25 5.26
CA VAL A 88 9.69 -0.07 4.71
C VAL A 88 9.22 -0.12 3.26
N PHE A 89 10.15 -0.25 2.33
CA PHE A 89 9.86 -0.42 0.92
C PHE A 89 9.97 -1.90 0.54
N ILE A 90 8.84 -2.50 0.14
CA ILE A 90 8.80 -3.90 -0.28
C ILE A 90 9.01 -3.98 -1.78
N SER A 91 10.08 -4.67 -2.18
CA SER A 91 10.35 -5.02 -3.57
C SER A 91 9.95 -6.48 -3.80
N THR A 92 9.02 -6.69 -4.74
CA THR A 92 8.51 -8.03 -5.12
C THR A 92 8.49 -8.09 -6.64
N PRO A 93 8.94 -9.18 -7.27
CA PRO A 93 8.89 -9.34 -8.72
C PRO A 93 7.49 -9.08 -9.28
N ALA A 94 7.42 -8.40 -10.43
CA ALA A 94 6.16 -7.94 -11.01
C ALA A 94 5.18 -9.09 -11.30
N GLU A 95 5.70 -10.24 -11.74
CA GLU A 95 4.91 -11.45 -12.00
C GLU A 95 4.31 -12.02 -10.72
N VAL A 96 5.03 -11.99 -9.60
CA VAL A 96 4.54 -12.43 -8.28
C VAL A 96 3.46 -11.47 -7.78
N CYS A 97 3.68 -10.17 -7.94
CA CYS A 97 2.67 -9.15 -7.62
C CYS A 97 1.40 -9.34 -8.45
N ALA A 98 1.52 -9.52 -9.76
CA ALA A 98 0.39 -9.72 -10.67
C ALA A 98 -0.41 -10.97 -10.30
N GLU A 99 0.26 -12.07 -9.99
CA GLU A 99 -0.41 -13.30 -9.57
C GLU A 99 -1.15 -13.14 -8.25
N ARG A 100 -0.55 -12.49 -7.26
CA ARG A 100 -1.20 -12.19 -5.97
C ARG A 100 -2.42 -11.29 -6.15
N VAL A 101 -2.34 -10.29 -7.04
CA VAL A 101 -3.47 -9.42 -7.38
C VAL A 101 -4.57 -10.24 -8.07
N ARG A 102 -4.23 -11.10 -9.03
CA ARG A 102 -5.19 -11.96 -9.71
C ARG A 102 -5.95 -12.88 -8.75
N ILE A 103 -5.24 -13.55 -7.84
CA ILE A 103 -5.83 -14.41 -6.82
C ILE A 103 -6.77 -13.60 -5.91
N ARG A 104 -6.33 -12.44 -5.45
CA ARG A 104 -7.12 -11.54 -4.58
C ARG A 104 -8.39 -11.06 -5.26
N GLU A 105 -8.30 -10.61 -6.51
CA GLU A 105 -9.47 -10.11 -7.23
C GLU A 105 -10.46 -11.26 -7.53
N TYR A 106 -9.96 -12.45 -7.87
CA TYR A 106 -10.81 -13.62 -8.04
C TYR A 106 -11.49 -14.06 -6.72
N ALA A 107 -10.76 -14.04 -5.61
CA ALA A 107 -11.35 -14.34 -4.30
C ALA A 107 -12.44 -13.35 -3.90
N ARG A 108 -12.30 -12.07 -4.31
CA ARG A 108 -13.24 -10.99 -4.01
C ARG A 108 -14.51 -11.04 -4.89
N TRP A 109 -14.35 -11.32 -6.18
CA TRP A 109 -15.38 -11.13 -7.19
C TRP A 109 -15.77 -12.42 -7.94
N GLY A 110 -15.04 -13.51 -7.76
CA GLY A 110 -15.27 -14.80 -8.42
C GLY A 110 -15.17 -14.70 -9.94
N LYS A 111 -16.08 -15.39 -10.62
CA LYS A 111 -16.11 -15.41 -12.09
C LYS A 111 -16.42 -14.07 -12.74
N ARG A 112 -16.89 -13.08 -11.99
CA ARG A 112 -17.21 -11.73 -12.50
C ARG A 112 -15.98 -11.01 -13.08
N VAL A 113 -14.76 -11.35 -12.63
CA VAL A 113 -13.50 -10.78 -13.14
C VAL A 113 -12.89 -11.54 -14.31
N LEU A 114 -13.52 -12.63 -14.75
CA LEU A 114 -13.06 -13.40 -15.92
C LEU A 114 -13.66 -12.84 -17.22
N PRO A 115 -13.09 -13.18 -18.38
CA PRO A 115 -13.66 -12.80 -19.68
C PRO A 115 -15.15 -13.13 -19.75
N GLY A 116 -15.96 -12.15 -20.13
CA GLY A 116 -17.43 -12.24 -20.18
C GLY A 116 -18.15 -11.88 -18.87
N GLY A 117 -17.43 -11.69 -17.76
CA GLY A 117 -18.01 -11.21 -16.51
C GLY A 117 -18.19 -9.68 -16.50
N ASP A 118 -19.14 -9.19 -15.69
CA ASP A 118 -19.48 -7.77 -15.58
C ASP A 118 -18.37 -6.91 -14.96
N MET A 119 -17.50 -7.53 -14.16
CA MET A 119 -16.34 -6.90 -13.53
C MET A 119 -15.06 -6.97 -14.39
N TYR A 120 -15.10 -7.65 -15.53
CA TYR A 120 -13.93 -7.86 -16.39
C TYR A 120 -13.39 -6.58 -17.01
N LYS A 121 -14.29 -5.64 -17.36
CA LYS A 121 -13.97 -4.35 -17.99
C LYS A 121 -14.32 -3.15 -17.13
N ILE A 122 -14.58 -3.35 -15.83
CA ILE A 122 -14.90 -2.24 -14.96
C ILE A 122 -13.64 -1.42 -14.73
N THR A 123 -13.76 -0.16 -15.09
CA THR A 123 -12.70 0.82 -14.93
C THR A 123 -12.52 1.16 -13.47
N ARG A 124 -11.30 0.94 -12.98
CA ARG A 124 -10.81 1.45 -11.71
C ARG A 124 -9.64 2.38 -11.99
N PHE A 125 -9.65 3.64 -11.52
CA PHE A 125 -8.55 4.57 -11.70
C PHE A 125 -8.08 4.80 -13.14
N HIS A 126 -8.86 4.71 -14.14
CA HIS A 126 -8.46 4.76 -15.55
C HIS A 126 -8.07 3.41 -16.16
N GLY A 127 -8.42 2.29 -15.51
CA GLY A 127 -8.22 0.96 -16.02
C GLY A 127 -9.33 0.01 -15.60
N ASP A 128 -9.52 -1.09 -16.29
CA ASP A 128 -10.46 -2.15 -15.90
C ASP A 128 -9.83 -3.08 -14.84
N VAL A 129 -10.56 -4.09 -14.38
CA VAL A 129 -10.04 -5.04 -13.37
C VAL A 129 -8.81 -5.78 -13.89
N ASN A 130 -8.68 -5.99 -15.18
CA ASN A 130 -7.49 -6.54 -15.79
C ASN A 130 -6.33 -5.55 -15.77
N ASP A 131 -6.60 -4.25 -15.80
CA ASP A 131 -5.58 -3.23 -15.67
C ASP A 131 -4.90 -3.25 -14.31
N TYR A 132 -5.55 -3.78 -13.27
CA TYR A 132 -4.86 -4.01 -11.99
C TYR A 132 -3.72 -5.01 -12.13
N ILE A 133 -3.93 -6.09 -12.88
CA ILE A 133 -2.90 -7.08 -13.17
C ILE A 133 -1.87 -6.44 -14.11
N ALA A 134 -2.34 -5.78 -15.17
CA ALA A 134 -1.47 -5.07 -16.12
C ALA A 134 -0.68 -3.93 -15.45
N ASN A 135 -1.27 -3.21 -14.50
CA ASN A 135 -0.60 -2.16 -13.75
C ASN A 135 0.43 -2.73 -12.76
N ALA A 136 0.18 -3.89 -12.15
CA ALA A 136 1.18 -4.58 -11.37
C ALA A 136 2.39 -4.97 -12.24
N GLN A 137 2.15 -5.43 -13.47
CA GLN A 137 3.21 -5.72 -14.42
C GLN A 137 3.95 -4.48 -14.93
N LYS A 138 3.24 -3.35 -15.09
CA LYS A 138 3.82 -2.07 -15.54
C LYS A 138 4.52 -1.29 -14.42
N TYR A 139 4.44 -1.73 -13.18
CA TYR A 139 5.00 -1.02 -12.03
C TYR A 139 6.47 -0.64 -12.22
N GLU A 140 7.28 -1.54 -12.77
CA GLU A 140 8.71 -1.33 -12.96
C GLU A 140 9.03 -0.27 -14.03
N THR A 141 8.16 -0.10 -15.03
CA THR A 141 8.38 0.77 -16.20
C THR A 141 7.56 2.05 -16.18
N ALA A 142 6.65 2.21 -15.21
CA ALA A 142 5.76 3.38 -15.13
C ALA A 142 6.56 4.69 -14.94
N GLU A 143 6.08 5.77 -15.59
CA GLU A 143 6.65 7.10 -15.42
C GLU A 143 6.43 7.63 -13.99
N VAL A 144 7.28 8.58 -13.56
CA VAL A 144 7.25 9.15 -12.19
C VAL A 144 5.91 9.79 -11.83
N SER A 145 5.18 10.32 -12.81
CA SER A 145 3.84 10.90 -12.63
C SER A 145 2.74 9.85 -12.36
N LYS A 146 3.06 8.56 -12.46
CA LYS A 146 2.15 7.44 -12.29
C LYS A 146 2.60 6.56 -11.13
N PHE A 147 1.68 5.76 -10.60
CA PHE A 147 2.00 4.76 -9.60
C PHE A 147 3.00 3.75 -10.16
N GLY A 148 4.20 3.69 -9.60
CA GLY A 148 5.26 2.83 -10.09
C GLY A 148 6.53 2.92 -9.26
N ARG A 149 7.54 2.12 -9.63
CA ARG A 149 8.83 2.08 -8.93
C ARG A 149 9.52 3.45 -8.92
N LYS A 150 9.55 4.15 -10.04
CA LYS A 150 10.18 5.47 -10.14
C LYS A 150 9.59 6.47 -9.13
N LEU A 151 8.26 6.48 -8.96
CA LEU A 151 7.58 7.31 -7.96
C LEU A 151 8.02 6.94 -6.54
N HIS A 152 8.07 5.65 -6.23
CA HIS A 152 8.48 5.19 -4.90
C HIS A 152 9.96 5.48 -4.63
N GLU A 153 10.84 5.27 -5.60
CA GLU A 153 12.27 5.57 -5.46
C GLU A 153 12.49 7.08 -5.22
N GLN A 154 11.78 7.94 -5.95
CA GLN A 154 11.80 9.37 -5.69
C GLN A 154 11.30 9.68 -4.26
N TRP A 155 10.20 9.08 -3.85
CA TRP A 155 9.66 9.32 -2.50
C TRP A 155 10.64 8.88 -1.40
N ILE A 156 11.31 7.75 -1.58
CA ILE A 156 12.35 7.27 -0.67
C ILE A 156 13.43 8.33 -0.43
N THR A 157 13.83 9.08 -1.46
CA THR A 157 14.85 10.13 -1.31
C THR A 157 14.35 11.35 -0.55
N GLU A 158 13.03 11.51 -0.42
CA GLU A 158 12.40 12.64 0.28
C GLU A 158 12.08 12.32 1.75
N LEU A 159 12.10 11.05 2.15
CA LEU A 159 11.77 10.63 3.51
C LEU A 159 12.85 11.04 4.50
N PRO A 160 12.48 11.66 5.65
CA PRO A 160 13.43 12.09 6.66
C PRO A 160 13.84 10.98 7.63
N CYS A 161 13.19 9.82 7.56
CA CYS A 161 13.45 8.67 8.43
C CYS A 161 14.25 7.59 7.71
N PRO A 162 14.86 6.63 8.43
CA PRO A 162 15.49 5.46 7.86
C PRO A 162 14.55 4.68 6.95
N VAL A 163 15.08 4.14 5.84
CA VAL A 163 14.32 3.34 4.88
C VAL A 163 14.91 1.94 4.79
N ILE A 164 14.11 0.94 5.13
CA ILE A 164 14.42 -0.47 4.94
C ILE A 164 13.90 -0.93 3.58
N ARG A 165 14.78 -1.55 2.78
CA ARG A 165 14.40 -2.25 1.55
C ARG A 165 14.27 -3.73 1.81
N MET A 166 13.15 -4.31 1.41
CA MET A 166 12.77 -5.65 1.79
C MET A 166 12.38 -6.50 0.58
N ASP A 167 12.74 -7.78 0.64
CA ASP A 167 12.30 -8.78 -0.34
C ASP A 167 10.90 -9.30 0.04
N GLY A 168 9.92 -8.98 -0.78
CA GLY A 168 8.53 -9.40 -0.57
C GLY A 168 8.24 -10.84 -0.99
N THR A 169 9.24 -11.62 -1.40
CA THR A 169 9.09 -13.06 -1.68
C THR A 169 9.28 -13.91 -0.43
N LYS A 170 9.94 -13.38 0.60
CA LYS A 170 10.11 -14.05 1.89
C LYS A 170 8.78 -14.18 2.64
N SER A 171 8.74 -15.07 3.63
CA SER A 171 7.55 -15.22 4.47
C SER A 171 7.24 -13.94 5.26
N ILE A 172 5.95 -13.71 5.54
CA ILE A 172 5.51 -12.54 6.33
C ILE A 172 6.16 -12.55 7.71
N SER A 173 6.28 -13.72 8.33
CA SER A 173 6.87 -13.85 9.67
C SER A 173 8.35 -13.47 9.70
N GLU A 174 9.15 -13.94 8.72
CA GLU A 174 10.56 -13.55 8.60
C GLU A 174 10.71 -12.04 8.40
N ASN A 175 9.90 -11.50 7.47
CA ASN A 175 9.92 -10.07 7.17
C ASN A 175 9.50 -9.24 8.38
N ALA A 176 8.47 -9.64 9.12
CA ALA A 176 8.02 -8.94 10.32
C ALA A 176 9.09 -8.97 11.42
N ASN A 177 9.70 -10.14 11.68
CA ASN A 177 10.79 -10.26 12.66
C ASN A 177 11.92 -9.30 12.33
N TRP A 178 12.34 -9.28 11.06
CA TRP A 178 13.45 -8.44 10.64
C TRP A 178 13.13 -6.94 10.77
N VAL A 179 11.93 -6.49 10.36
CA VAL A 179 11.52 -5.08 10.52
C VAL A 179 11.47 -4.68 11.99
N ILE A 180 10.90 -5.52 12.85
CA ILE A 180 10.81 -5.24 14.30
C ILE A 180 12.20 -5.16 14.94
N GLU A 181 13.12 -6.04 14.57
CA GLU A 181 14.51 -5.99 15.02
C GLU A 181 15.18 -4.68 14.60
N GLN A 182 15.11 -4.32 13.30
CA GLN A 182 15.68 -3.06 12.82
C GLN A 182 15.05 -1.84 13.50
N PHE A 183 13.74 -1.86 13.69
CA PHE A 183 13.03 -0.78 14.37
C PHE A 183 13.45 -0.64 15.84
N SER A 184 13.68 -1.75 16.53
CA SER A 184 14.14 -1.76 17.92
C SER A 184 15.55 -1.15 18.07
N ASN A 185 16.39 -1.31 17.05
CA ASN A 185 17.75 -0.74 17.02
C ASN A 185 17.79 0.77 16.74
N LEU A 186 16.65 1.38 16.36
CA LEU A 186 16.53 2.84 16.17
C LEU A 186 16.14 3.57 17.47
N ARG A 187 15.84 2.83 18.53
CA ARG A 187 15.49 3.34 19.86
C ARG A 187 16.72 3.45 20.73
#